data_2f1976940233cb7e978d4126fc0b1e71
#
_entry.id   2f1976940233cb7e978d4126fc0b1e71
#
_cell.length_a   1.000
_cell.length_b   1.000
_cell.length_c   1.000
_cell.angle_alpha   90.00
_cell.angle_beta   90.00
_cell.angle_gamma   90.00
#
_symmetry.space_group_name_H-M   'P 1'
#
loop_
_entity.id
_entity.type
_entity.pdbx_description
1 polymer ?
#
loop_
_entity_poly.entity_id
_entity_poly.type
_entity_poly.pdbx_seq_one_letter_code
_entity_poly.pdbx_strand_id
1 'polypeptide(L)'
;MKRSTITVNESNAFVTTFDLPPTGSGSLDGLCFAVKDVIDVAGCKTGCGNPTWRDSHPTAVAHAVCVEQLLRAGASCVGKAICDELAFSLLGENYFDGTPLNPRAPDRVPGGS
;
A
#
# COMPACT_ATOMS: atom_id res chain seq x y z
N MET A 1 -0.22 -22.58 2.24
CA MET A 1 -0.67 -21.69 1.17
C MET A 1 0.50 -20.83 0.70
N LYS A 2 0.63 -20.70 -0.59
CA LYS A 2 1.70 -19.86 -1.14
C LYS A 2 1.43 -18.41 -0.89
N ARG A 3 2.47 -17.71 -0.50
CA ARG A 3 2.47 -16.26 -0.53
C ARG A 3 2.20 -15.78 -1.95
N SER A 4 1.29 -14.85 -2.10
CA SER A 4 0.99 -14.26 -3.39
C SER A 4 2.22 -13.56 -3.96
N THR A 5 2.56 -13.85 -5.21
CA THR A 5 3.65 -13.15 -5.88
C THR A 5 3.09 -11.90 -6.53
N ILE A 6 3.43 -10.75 -5.96
CA ILE A 6 3.07 -9.48 -6.57
C ILE A 6 4.29 -9.01 -7.36
N THR A 7 4.12 -8.87 -8.66
CA THR A 7 5.16 -8.30 -9.51
C THR A 7 5.05 -6.79 -9.41
N VAL A 8 5.81 -6.27 -8.49
CA VAL A 8 5.66 -4.93 -7.92
C VAL A 8 5.74 -3.81 -8.94
N ASN A 9 6.58 -3.95 -9.96
CA ASN A 9 6.86 -2.84 -10.87
C ASN A 9 6.05 -2.87 -12.17
N GLU A 10 5.33 -3.94 -12.45
CA GLU A 10 4.58 -4.06 -13.70
C GLU A 10 3.38 -3.11 -13.76
N SER A 11 2.70 -2.95 -12.66
CA SER A 11 1.51 -2.10 -12.61
C SER A 11 1.78 -0.68 -12.10
N ASN A 12 3.00 -0.42 -11.57
CA ASN A 12 3.34 0.83 -10.90
C ASN A 12 2.37 1.16 -9.76
N ALA A 13 1.93 0.14 -9.04
CA ALA A 13 0.90 0.30 -8.00
C ALA A 13 1.47 0.67 -6.62
N PHE A 14 2.79 0.59 -6.44
CA PHE A 14 3.41 0.76 -5.13
C PHE A 14 4.25 2.05 -5.08
N VAL A 15 4.07 2.81 -3.99
CA VAL A 15 4.95 3.94 -3.65
C VAL A 15 6.28 3.40 -3.14
N THR A 16 6.23 2.38 -2.30
CA THR A 16 7.42 1.70 -1.76
C THR A 16 7.09 0.24 -1.50
N THR A 17 8.11 -0.58 -1.51
CA THR A 17 7.97 -2.02 -1.28
C THR A 17 8.89 -2.47 -0.17
N PHE A 18 8.45 -3.47 0.56
CA PHE A 18 9.20 -4.06 1.66
C PHE A 18 8.63 -5.46 1.94
N ASP A 19 9.27 -6.18 2.82
CA ASP A 19 8.78 -7.47 3.27
C ASP A 19 8.63 -7.41 4.78
N LEU A 20 7.42 -7.23 5.24
CA LEU A 20 7.08 -7.18 6.65
C LEU A 20 6.43 -8.52 7.03
N PRO A 21 7.14 -9.37 7.78
CA PRO A 21 6.62 -10.70 8.10
C PRO A 21 5.46 -10.62 9.07
N PRO A 22 4.62 -11.66 9.11
CA PRO A 22 3.55 -11.71 10.10
C PRO A 22 4.09 -11.73 11.52
N THR A 23 3.31 -11.20 12.45
CA THR A 23 3.63 -11.21 13.89
C THR A 23 2.91 -12.31 14.63
N GLY A 24 2.06 -13.04 13.95
CA GLY A 24 1.31 -14.15 14.53
C GLY A 24 0.93 -15.16 13.46
N SER A 25 0.00 -16.03 13.79
CA SER A 25 -0.48 -17.07 12.91
C SER A 25 -2.01 -17.14 13.04
N GLY A 26 -2.68 -17.49 11.97
CA GLY A 26 -4.13 -17.57 11.96
C GLY A 26 -4.72 -17.80 10.59
N SER A 27 -5.94 -17.28 10.40
CA SER A 27 -6.72 -17.52 9.19
C SER A 27 -6.10 -16.93 7.92
N LEU A 28 -5.13 -16.02 8.06
CA LEU A 28 -4.50 -15.36 6.92
C LEU A 28 -3.08 -15.85 6.66
N ASP A 29 -2.69 -16.97 7.24
CA ASP A 29 -1.37 -17.57 7.02
C ASP A 29 -1.08 -17.74 5.53
N GLY A 30 0.11 -17.32 5.10
CA GLY A 30 0.55 -17.45 3.72
C GLY A 30 -0.01 -16.40 2.77
N LEU A 31 -0.90 -15.54 3.21
CA LEU A 31 -1.41 -14.42 2.40
C LEU A 31 -0.52 -13.19 2.56
N CYS A 32 -0.56 -12.32 1.57
CA CYS A 32 0.10 -11.02 1.64
C CYS A 32 -0.89 -9.91 1.35
N PHE A 33 -0.58 -8.70 1.83
CA PHE A 33 -1.41 -7.53 1.61
C PHE A 33 -0.55 -6.31 1.32
N ALA A 34 -1.14 -5.35 0.62
CA ALA A 34 -0.58 -4.02 0.45
C ALA A 34 -1.40 -3.03 1.27
N VAL A 35 -0.75 -1.97 1.72
CA VAL A 35 -1.38 -0.93 2.53
C VAL A 35 -1.48 0.34 1.71
N LYS A 36 -2.69 0.88 1.59
CA LYS A 36 -2.89 2.17 0.93
C LYS A 36 -2.10 3.26 1.64
N ASP A 37 -1.50 4.17 0.89
CA ASP A 37 -0.57 5.17 1.42
C ASP A 37 -1.24 6.30 2.21
N VAL A 38 -2.41 6.07 2.74
CA VAL A 38 -3.08 6.89 3.76
C VAL A 38 -3.10 6.22 5.13
N ILE A 39 -2.58 5.00 5.23
CA ILE A 39 -2.62 4.14 6.42
C ILE A 39 -1.20 3.96 6.93
N ASP A 40 -1.00 4.16 8.23
CA ASP A 40 0.33 4.11 8.83
C ASP A 40 0.90 2.70 8.91
N VAL A 41 2.16 2.60 8.52
CA VAL A 41 3.01 1.42 8.77
C VAL A 41 4.24 1.91 9.52
N ALA A 42 4.54 1.32 10.65
CA ALA A 42 5.70 1.72 11.48
C ALA A 42 6.98 1.68 10.64
N GLY A 43 7.79 2.72 10.75
CA GLY A 43 9.04 2.86 10.01
C GLY A 43 8.87 3.48 8.62
N CYS A 44 7.65 3.75 8.18
CA CYS A 44 7.37 4.38 6.90
C CYS A 44 6.74 5.76 7.10
N LYS A 45 6.99 6.66 6.16
CA LYS A 45 6.21 7.89 6.06
C LYS A 45 4.89 7.58 5.37
N THR A 46 3.82 8.23 5.81
CA THR A 46 2.52 8.12 5.17
C THR A 46 2.39 9.31 4.22
N GLY A 47 2.39 9.04 2.93
CA GLY A 47 2.51 10.09 1.91
C GLY A 47 1.20 10.72 1.49
N CYS A 48 0.09 10.00 1.61
CA CYS A 48 -1.24 10.46 1.17
C CYS A 48 -1.27 10.95 -0.28
N GLY A 49 -0.35 10.47 -1.11
CA GLY A 49 -0.29 10.88 -2.51
C GLY A 49 0.20 12.30 -2.75
N ASN A 50 0.79 12.96 -1.76
CA ASN A 50 1.23 14.34 -1.85
C ASN A 50 2.59 14.52 -1.17
N PRO A 51 3.63 14.99 -1.89
CA PRO A 51 4.98 15.12 -1.32
C PRO A 51 5.07 16.17 -0.22
N THR A 52 4.27 17.23 -0.28
CA THR A 52 4.26 18.25 0.78
C THR A 52 3.72 17.65 2.08
N TRP A 53 2.66 16.85 2.00
CA TRP A 53 2.15 16.12 3.15
C TRP A 53 3.21 15.17 3.71
N ARG A 54 3.81 14.38 2.85
CA ARG A 54 4.85 13.40 3.24
C ARG A 54 6.00 14.07 3.97
N ASP A 55 6.50 15.19 3.42
CA ASP A 55 7.67 15.87 3.97
C ASP A 55 7.36 16.61 5.28
N SER A 56 6.11 17.01 5.49
CA SER A 56 5.69 17.77 6.67
C SER A 56 5.25 16.89 7.84
N HIS A 57 5.19 15.58 7.66
CA HIS A 57 4.75 14.65 8.70
C HIS A 57 5.87 13.66 9.04
N PRO A 58 6.00 13.27 10.31
CA PRO A 58 7.06 12.36 10.73
C PRO A 58 6.82 10.94 10.25
N THR A 59 7.88 10.15 10.26
CA THR A 59 7.78 8.70 10.07
C THR A 59 6.87 8.10 11.15
N ALA A 60 5.98 7.21 10.77
CA ALA A 60 5.08 6.55 11.70
C ALA A 60 5.88 5.69 12.67
N VAL A 61 5.53 5.77 13.96
CA VAL A 61 6.19 4.99 15.02
C VAL A 61 5.42 3.73 15.38
N ALA A 62 4.21 3.60 14.88
CA ALA A 62 3.35 2.45 15.15
C ALA A 62 2.52 2.13 13.90
N HIS A 63 2.10 0.88 13.81
CA HIS A 63 1.15 0.47 12.77
C HIS A 63 -0.25 0.98 13.08
N ALA A 64 -1.02 1.29 12.03
CA ALA A 64 -2.46 1.41 12.17
C ALA A 64 -3.04 0.08 12.68
N VAL A 65 -4.17 0.16 13.38
CA VAL A 65 -4.77 -1.03 14.00
C VAL A 65 -5.06 -2.13 12.97
N CYS A 66 -5.56 -1.77 11.80
CA CYS A 66 -5.86 -2.75 10.75
C CYS A 66 -4.60 -3.48 10.27
N VAL A 67 -3.48 -2.79 10.17
CA VAL A 67 -2.19 -3.40 9.79
C VAL A 67 -1.75 -4.41 10.85
N GLU A 68 -1.80 -4.02 12.12
CA GLU A 68 -1.48 -4.92 13.23
C GLU A 68 -2.34 -6.18 13.22
N GLN A 69 -3.64 -6.01 13.01
CA GLN A 69 -4.58 -7.13 13.00
C GLN A 69 -4.27 -8.12 11.88
N LEU A 70 -3.96 -7.63 10.68
CA LEU A 70 -3.62 -8.48 9.55
C LEU A 70 -2.31 -9.26 9.80
N LEU A 71 -1.30 -8.59 10.34
CA LEU A 71 -0.03 -9.24 10.67
C LEU A 71 -0.21 -10.31 11.74
N ARG A 72 -1.02 -10.05 12.77
CA ARG A 72 -1.31 -11.04 13.81
C ARG A 72 -2.06 -12.24 13.28
N ALA A 73 -2.89 -12.05 12.29
CA ALA A 73 -3.67 -13.13 11.68
C ALA A 73 -2.85 -14.00 10.72
N GLY A 74 -1.57 -13.67 10.51
CA GLY A 74 -0.66 -14.49 9.72
C GLY A 74 -0.30 -13.93 8.35
N ALA A 75 -0.86 -12.79 7.95
CA ALA A 75 -0.55 -12.17 6.67
C ALA A 75 0.76 -11.38 6.73
N SER A 76 1.44 -11.25 5.60
CA SER A 76 2.62 -10.40 5.46
C SER A 76 2.30 -9.15 4.64
N CYS A 77 2.97 -8.04 4.95
CA CYS A 77 2.78 -6.78 4.22
C CYS A 77 3.90 -6.59 3.20
N VAL A 78 3.54 -6.27 1.97
CA VAL A 78 4.50 -6.18 0.86
C VAL A 78 4.81 -4.77 0.42
N GLY A 79 4.09 -3.78 0.90
CA GLY A 79 4.38 -2.40 0.54
C GLY A 79 3.22 -1.45 0.76
N LYS A 80 3.49 -0.19 0.41
CA LYS A 80 2.51 0.89 0.43
C LYS A 80 2.00 1.13 -0.99
N ALA A 81 0.70 1.05 -1.18
CA ALA A 81 0.08 1.23 -2.49
C ALA A 81 -0.21 2.71 -2.75
N ILE A 82 -0.11 3.11 -4.01
CA ILE A 82 -0.42 4.46 -4.47
C ILE A 82 -1.87 4.78 -4.13
N CYS A 83 -2.09 6.00 -3.65
CA CYS A 83 -3.43 6.56 -3.51
C CYS A 83 -3.53 7.86 -4.30
N ASP A 84 -4.76 8.28 -4.60
CA ASP A 84 -5.00 9.59 -5.18
C ASP A 84 -4.56 10.67 -4.19
N GLU A 85 -4.25 11.85 -4.69
CA GLU A 85 -3.78 12.94 -3.84
C GLU A 85 -4.77 13.21 -2.71
N LEU A 86 -4.32 13.06 -1.46
CA LEU A 86 -5.14 13.17 -0.26
C LEU A 86 -6.41 12.31 -0.32
N ALA A 87 -6.37 11.23 -1.08
CA ALA A 87 -7.47 10.31 -1.34
C ALA A 87 -8.71 10.99 -1.96
N PHE A 88 -8.53 12.14 -2.58
CA PHE A 88 -9.63 12.95 -3.10
C PHE A 88 -9.75 12.83 -4.61
N SER A 89 -10.16 11.66 -5.08
CA SER A 89 -10.47 11.35 -6.48
C SER A 89 -11.06 9.96 -6.57
N LEU A 90 -11.57 9.60 -7.74
CA LEU A 90 -12.12 8.26 -8.02
C LEU A 90 -11.33 7.52 -9.11
N LEU A 91 -10.33 8.16 -9.71
CA LEU A 91 -9.71 7.67 -10.93
C LEU A 91 -8.45 6.85 -10.71
N GLY A 92 -7.79 7.01 -9.56
CA GLY A 92 -6.52 6.33 -9.31
C GLY A 92 -5.34 7.00 -9.99
N GLU A 93 -5.50 8.22 -10.48
CA GLU A 93 -4.43 8.99 -11.11
C GLU A 93 -3.76 9.90 -10.07
N ASN A 94 -2.43 9.89 -10.05
CA ASN A 94 -1.67 10.73 -9.14
C ASN A 94 -0.54 11.41 -9.90
N TYR A 95 -0.54 12.74 -9.84
CA TYR A 95 0.45 13.56 -10.53
C TYR A 95 1.87 13.32 -10.02
N PHE A 96 2.02 13.10 -8.71
CA PHE A 96 3.33 12.98 -8.08
C PHE A 96 3.88 11.55 -8.09
N ASP A 97 3.05 10.59 -7.70
CA ASP A 97 3.48 9.21 -7.51
C ASP A 97 3.27 8.35 -8.77
N GLY A 98 2.56 8.88 -9.75
CA GLY A 98 2.26 8.20 -10.99
C GLY A 98 0.90 7.52 -10.96
N THR A 99 0.48 7.06 -12.12
CA THR A 99 -0.80 6.38 -12.28
C THR A 99 -0.54 4.89 -12.51
N PRO A 100 -1.07 4.01 -11.66
CA PRO A 100 -0.92 2.57 -11.87
C PRO A 100 -1.57 2.12 -13.18
N LEU A 101 -0.96 1.13 -13.80
CA LEU A 101 -1.52 0.48 -14.97
C LEU A 101 -2.65 -0.45 -14.53
N ASN A 102 -3.78 -0.39 -15.23
CA ASN A 102 -4.82 -1.40 -15.09
C ASN A 102 -4.50 -2.57 -16.03
N PRO A 103 -3.99 -3.69 -15.54
CA PRO A 103 -3.50 -4.75 -16.40
C PRO A 103 -4.62 -5.48 -17.15
N ARG A 104 -5.86 -5.37 -16.67
CA ARG A 104 -7.03 -5.98 -17.32
C ARG A 104 -7.63 -5.09 -18.41
N ALA A 105 -7.36 -3.80 -18.34
CA ALA A 105 -7.83 -2.82 -19.31
C ALA A 105 -6.80 -1.67 -19.37
N PRO A 106 -5.67 -1.88 -20.09
CA PRO A 106 -4.55 -0.91 -20.05
C PRO A 106 -4.91 0.49 -20.57
N ASP A 107 -5.99 0.62 -21.32
CA ASP A 107 -6.50 1.88 -21.84
C ASP A 107 -7.45 2.59 -20.88
N ARG A 108 -7.64 2.06 -19.68
CA ARG A 108 -8.56 2.60 -18.68
C ARG A 108 -7.82 2.93 -17.39
N VAL A 109 -8.40 3.87 -16.63
CA VAL A 109 -7.87 4.24 -15.31
C VAL A 109 -8.01 3.06 -14.34
N PRO A 110 -7.13 2.99 -13.31
CA PRO A 110 -7.19 1.89 -12.35
C PRO A 110 -8.30 2.01 -11.33
N GLY A 111 -8.81 3.23 -11.12
CA GLY A 111 -9.74 3.50 -10.02
C GLY A 111 -9.01 3.89 -8.75
N GLY A 112 -9.68 4.62 -7.86
CA GLY A 112 -9.15 5.11 -6.60
C GLY A 112 -10.23 5.10 -5.54
N SER A 113 -9.81 5.58 -4.51
CA SER A 113 -9.39 6.93 -4.11
C SER A 113 -7.88 7.11 -3.82
#